data_a743eec5e252913ce26f7a8c18d83fee
#
_entry.id   a743eec5e252913ce26f7a8c18d83fee
#
_cell.length_a   1.000
_cell.length_b   1.000
_cell.length_c   1.000
_cell.angle_alpha   90.00
_cell.angle_beta   90.00
_cell.angle_gamma   90.00
#
_symmetry.space_group_name_H-M   'P 1'
#
loop_
_entity.id
_entity.type
_entity.pdbx_description
1 polymer ?
#
loop_
_entity_poly.entity_id
_entity_poly.type
_entity_poly.pdbx_seq_one_letter_code
_entity_poly.pdbx_strand_id
1 'polypeptide(L)'
;MNSLRNQKICLKEFIPSKVICKNSPEKSFDLNVLDDGIYLMLAYFTDTYNSLGKFGRKEHTLLLPKFIKRNEETFEVLGLLEAEMGKQHDGKVVFCNHEYKLIKKVIDWFEEEFNISKDAWKWYVKVNINEPSDENYKREVEDKVINYWVYKMGLSLEQSYPKKVSYIKNTPNTKLRFYDYGTLIIERGSNLFSQILKNFVKNIFHDVLSYTDNEVRWFMKGIIAGESNVEVNRASKHYRVFISAKNLEERKVYQSCLKRLGVDSTVYPDFHGTVISQKENNLKLLKQKLMTLSPEKYNKFLR
;
A
#
# COMPACT_ATOMS: atom_id res chain seq x y z
N MET A 1 30.29 -2.36 16.79
CA MET A 1 29.53 -3.25 15.89
C MET A 1 28.02 -3.29 16.14
N ASN A 2 27.50 -2.95 17.34
CA ASN A 2 26.05 -2.95 17.61
C ASN A 2 25.24 -1.80 16.98
N SER A 3 25.87 -0.67 16.64
CA SER A 3 25.14 0.50 16.09
C SER A 3 24.69 0.31 14.63
N LEU A 4 25.39 -0.49 13.84
CA LEU A 4 25.05 -0.74 12.44
C LEU A 4 23.92 -1.78 12.25
N ARG A 5 23.75 -2.70 13.21
CA ARG A 5 22.64 -3.67 13.18
C ARG A 5 21.27 -3.01 13.38
N ASN A 6 21.21 -1.90 14.13
CA ASN A 6 19.95 -1.18 14.37
C ASN A 6 19.46 -0.34 13.17
N GLN A 7 20.25 -0.23 12.09
CA GLN A 7 19.91 0.57 10.91
C GLN A 7 19.34 -0.27 9.73
N LYS A 8 19.23 -1.59 9.89
CA LYS A 8 18.77 -2.49 8.84
C LYS A 8 17.71 -3.45 9.36
N ILE A 9 16.77 -3.81 8.48
CA ILE A 9 15.77 -4.86 8.71
C ILE A 9 16.20 -6.10 7.91
N CYS A 10 16.26 -7.26 8.56
CA CYS A 10 16.63 -8.52 7.92
C CYS A 10 15.40 -9.17 7.29
N LEU A 11 15.32 -9.21 5.96
CA LEU A 11 14.19 -9.80 5.25
C LEU A 11 14.06 -11.30 5.44
N LYS A 12 15.15 -12.00 5.80
CA LYS A 12 15.12 -13.45 6.06
C LYS A 12 14.12 -13.83 7.14
N GLU A 13 13.85 -12.93 8.11
CA GLU A 13 12.93 -13.17 9.22
C GLU A 13 11.46 -13.26 8.76
N PHE A 14 11.15 -12.75 7.58
CA PHE A 14 9.79 -12.69 7.03
C PHE A 14 9.52 -13.70 5.91
N ILE A 15 10.54 -14.53 5.57
CA ILE A 15 10.40 -15.53 4.52
C ILE A 15 9.59 -16.71 5.05
N PRO A 16 8.50 -17.11 4.40
CA PRO A 16 7.74 -18.28 4.79
C PRO A 16 8.54 -19.56 4.48
N SER A 17 8.32 -20.61 5.25
CA SER A 17 8.91 -21.93 4.97
C SER A 17 8.34 -22.60 3.73
N LYS A 18 7.11 -22.23 3.35
CA LYS A 18 6.37 -22.75 2.20
C LYS A 18 5.71 -21.64 1.42
N VAL A 19 5.60 -21.83 0.12
CA VAL A 19 4.85 -20.95 -0.80
C VAL A 19 3.46 -21.52 -1.00
N ILE A 20 2.42 -20.76 -0.69
CA ILE A 20 1.02 -21.14 -0.87
C ILE A 20 0.65 -20.97 -2.37
N CYS A 21 -0.01 -21.99 -2.93
CA CYS A 21 -0.50 -21.91 -4.31
C CYS A 21 -1.64 -20.88 -4.42
N LYS A 22 -1.53 -19.97 -5.39
CA LYS A 22 -2.53 -18.94 -5.62
C LYS A 22 -3.96 -19.48 -5.86
N ASN A 23 -4.07 -20.53 -6.69
CA ASN A 23 -5.36 -21.05 -7.13
C ASN A 23 -5.85 -22.23 -6.29
N SER A 24 -5.07 -22.67 -5.32
CA SER A 24 -5.34 -23.83 -4.46
C SER A 24 -4.64 -23.60 -3.13
N PRO A 25 -5.25 -22.79 -2.22
CA PRO A 25 -4.59 -22.40 -0.95
C PRO A 25 -4.21 -23.58 -0.05
N GLU A 26 -4.84 -24.72 -0.26
CA GLU A 26 -4.53 -26.00 0.42
C GLU A 26 -3.21 -26.61 -0.08
N LYS A 27 -2.72 -26.19 -1.26
CA LYS A 27 -1.44 -26.65 -1.81
C LYS A 27 -0.33 -25.68 -1.45
N SER A 28 0.78 -26.23 -0.98
CA SER A 28 1.98 -25.45 -0.70
C SER A 28 3.21 -26.15 -1.26
N PHE A 29 4.24 -25.37 -1.53
CA PHE A 29 5.51 -25.84 -2.07
C PHE A 29 6.62 -25.45 -1.10
N ASP A 30 7.55 -26.37 -0.85
CA ASP A 30 8.70 -26.10 -0.01
C ASP A 30 9.59 -25.03 -0.68
N LEU A 31 10.05 -24.09 0.12
CA LEU A 31 10.89 -22.98 -0.33
C LEU A 31 12.34 -23.24 0.06
N ASN A 32 13.20 -23.29 -0.94
CA ASN A 32 14.64 -23.31 -0.76
C ASN A 32 15.17 -21.88 -0.64
N VAL A 33 15.99 -21.63 0.38
CA VAL A 33 16.58 -20.31 0.64
C VAL A 33 18.10 -20.46 0.70
N LEU A 34 18.80 -19.82 -0.24
CA LEU A 34 20.24 -19.67 -0.21
C LEU A 34 20.57 -18.24 0.22
N ASP A 35 21.45 -18.11 1.21
CA ASP A 35 21.83 -16.85 1.84
C ASP A 35 23.34 -16.66 1.64
N ASP A 36 23.73 -15.73 0.77
CA ASP A 36 25.15 -15.40 0.52
C ASP A 36 25.68 -14.27 1.42
N GLY A 37 24.87 -13.80 2.36
CA GLY A 37 25.19 -12.70 3.26
C GLY A 37 24.73 -11.32 2.79
N ILE A 38 24.54 -11.12 1.49
CA ILE A 38 24.09 -9.86 0.85
C ILE A 38 22.70 -10.04 0.27
N TYR A 39 22.48 -11.16 -0.41
CA TYR A 39 21.23 -11.51 -1.06
C TYR A 39 20.64 -12.82 -0.54
N LEU A 40 19.34 -12.96 -0.72
CA LEU A 40 18.59 -14.17 -0.49
C LEU A 40 18.09 -14.67 -1.84
N MET A 41 18.61 -15.80 -2.30
CA MET A 41 18.09 -16.47 -3.48
C MET A 41 17.06 -17.50 -3.04
N LEU A 42 15.84 -17.33 -3.50
CA LEU A 42 14.67 -18.10 -3.14
C LEU A 42 14.22 -18.92 -4.34
N ALA A 43 13.97 -20.21 -4.14
CA ALA A 43 13.50 -21.08 -5.22
C ALA A 43 12.45 -22.06 -4.72
N TYR A 44 11.39 -22.27 -5.52
CA TYR A 44 10.41 -23.34 -5.32
C TYR A 44 10.01 -23.94 -6.65
N PHE A 45 9.46 -25.14 -6.64
CA PHE A 45 9.07 -25.87 -7.83
C PHE A 45 7.55 -26.10 -7.86
N THR A 46 6.95 -25.91 -9.04
CA THR A 46 5.55 -26.27 -9.28
C THR A 46 5.49 -27.38 -10.32
N ASP A 47 4.57 -28.31 -10.11
CA ASP A 47 4.27 -29.31 -11.13
C ASP A 47 3.58 -28.67 -12.32
N THR A 48 4.00 -29.06 -13.51
CA THR A 48 3.44 -28.57 -14.77
C THR A 48 3.12 -29.76 -15.67
N TYR A 49 2.09 -29.60 -16.49
CA TYR A 49 1.76 -30.52 -17.58
C TYR A 49 1.84 -29.75 -18.88
N ASN A 50 2.55 -30.27 -19.87
CA ASN A 50 2.57 -29.68 -21.20
C ASN A 50 1.28 -30.02 -21.95
N SER A 51 1.10 -29.44 -23.15
CA SER A 51 -0.05 -29.70 -24.04
C SER A 51 -0.24 -31.17 -24.44
N LEU A 52 0.81 -31.98 -24.28
CA LEU A 52 0.81 -33.43 -24.56
C LEU A 52 0.58 -34.26 -23.27
N GLY A 53 0.23 -33.63 -22.12
CA GLY A 53 0.02 -34.31 -20.86
C GLY A 53 1.29 -34.82 -20.16
N LYS A 54 2.50 -34.48 -20.66
CA LYS A 54 3.75 -34.89 -20.03
C LYS A 54 3.98 -34.06 -18.76
N PHE A 55 4.28 -34.78 -17.68
CA PHE A 55 4.65 -34.20 -16.40
C PHE A 55 6.00 -33.49 -16.50
N GLY A 56 6.11 -32.34 -15.85
CA GLY A 56 7.34 -31.56 -15.71
C GLY A 56 7.32 -30.76 -14.43
N ARG A 57 8.46 -30.19 -14.08
CA ARG A 57 8.59 -29.24 -12.97
C ARG A 57 9.06 -27.90 -13.50
N LYS A 58 8.41 -26.84 -13.05
CA LYS A 58 8.81 -25.46 -13.31
C LYS A 58 9.43 -24.87 -12.07
N GLU A 59 10.67 -24.41 -12.21
CA GLU A 59 11.34 -23.65 -11.16
C GLU A 59 10.88 -22.18 -11.18
N HIS A 60 10.65 -21.65 -10.00
CA HIS A 60 10.37 -20.26 -9.76
C HIS A 60 11.44 -19.69 -8.83
N THR A 61 12.15 -18.68 -9.28
CA THR A 61 13.25 -18.07 -8.53
C THR A 61 12.95 -16.61 -8.22
N LEU A 62 13.48 -16.13 -7.10
CA LEU A 62 13.41 -14.74 -6.68
C LEU A 62 14.71 -14.39 -5.96
N LEU A 63 15.33 -13.28 -6.38
CA LEU A 63 16.49 -12.70 -5.70
C LEU A 63 16.02 -11.47 -4.92
N LEU A 64 16.31 -11.43 -3.63
CA LEU A 64 16.01 -10.30 -2.75
C LEU A 64 17.26 -9.83 -2.03
N PRO A 65 17.39 -8.54 -1.69
CA PRO A 65 18.39 -8.10 -0.73
C PRO A 65 18.13 -8.76 0.62
N LYS A 66 19.17 -9.15 1.33
CA LYS A 66 19.01 -9.69 2.69
C LYS A 66 18.58 -8.63 3.69
N PHE A 67 18.98 -7.39 3.47
CA PHE A 67 18.73 -6.27 4.35
C PHE A 67 18.16 -5.09 3.59
N ILE A 68 17.15 -4.45 4.17
CA ILE A 68 16.63 -3.15 3.73
C ILE A 68 16.93 -2.09 4.79
N LYS A 69 16.89 -0.81 4.40
CA LYS A 69 17.14 0.31 5.31
C LYS A 69 16.05 0.40 6.37
N ARG A 70 16.47 0.66 7.61
CA ARG A 70 15.58 0.93 8.74
C ARG A 70 15.52 2.44 8.99
N ASN A 71 14.72 3.15 8.21
CA ASN A 71 14.65 4.61 8.18
C ASN A 71 13.21 5.12 8.04
N GLU A 72 13.06 6.45 8.01
CA GLU A 72 11.77 7.14 7.85
C GLU A 72 11.02 6.66 6.61
N GLU A 73 11.69 6.61 5.47
CA GLU A 73 11.09 6.25 4.20
C GLU A 73 10.50 4.84 4.21
N THR A 74 11.26 3.87 4.71
CA THR A 74 10.83 2.49 4.83
C THR A 74 9.58 2.38 5.71
N PHE A 75 9.55 3.00 6.89
CA PHE A 75 8.38 2.91 7.76
C PHE A 75 7.16 3.66 7.21
N GLU A 76 7.35 4.80 6.55
CA GLU A 76 6.26 5.50 5.85
C GLU A 76 5.65 4.62 4.74
N VAL A 77 6.49 3.97 3.93
CA VAL A 77 6.02 3.06 2.87
C VAL A 77 5.36 1.82 3.45
N LEU A 78 5.90 1.22 4.51
CA LEU A 78 5.27 0.08 5.17
C LEU A 78 3.88 0.45 5.73
N GLY A 79 3.72 1.65 6.28
CA GLY A 79 2.41 2.17 6.68
C GLY A 79 1.46 2.36 5.49
N LEU A 80 1.94 2.88 4.35
CA LEU A 80 1.16 2.99 3.11
C LEU A 80 0.75 1.61 2.57
N LEU A 81 1.65 0.64 2.60
CA LEU A 81 1.37 -0.72 2.15
C LEU A 81 0.35 -1.41 3.06
N GLU A 82 0.43 -1.22 4.39
CA GLU A 82 -0.59 -1.74 5.30
C GLU A 82 -1.97 -1.15 5.01
N ALA A 83 -2.02 0.15 4.70
CA ALA A 83 -3.24 0.86 4.37
C ALA A 83 -3.85 0.40 3.04
N GLU A 84 -3.08 0.40 1.95
CA GLU A 84 -3.58 0.38 0.58
C GLU A 84 -3.21 -0.89 -0.22
N MET A 85 -2.34 -1.76 0.32
CA MET A 85 -1.99 -3.00 -0.36
C MET A 85 -3.11 -4.04 -0.23
N GLY A 86 -3.50 -4.65 -1.33
CA GLY A 86 -4.51 -5.71 -1.32
C GLY A 86 -4.15 -6.85 -0.38
N LYS A 87 -5.02 -7.13 0.60
CA LYS A 87 -4.81 -8.16 1.64
C LYS A 87 -5.08 -9.59 1.13
N GLN A 88 -5.69 -9.76 -0.05
CA GLN A 88 -6.01 -11.07 -0.61
C GLN A 88 -4.78 -11.75 -1.22
N HIS A 89 -4.72 -13.08 -1.10
CA HIS A 89 -3.70 -13.93 -1.74
C HIS A 89 -4.01 -14.15 -3.22
N ASP A 90 -3.75 -13.12 -4.03
CA ASP A 90 -3.96 -13.13 -5.48
C ASP A 90 -2.67 -13.36 -6.30
N GLY A 91 -1.56 -13.62 -5.63
CA GLY A 91 -0.25 -13.82 -6.25
C GLY A 91 0.36 -12.56 -6.85
N LYS A 92 -0.11 -11.39 -6.42
CA LYS A 92 0.35 -10.09 -6.87
C LYS A 92 0.62 -9.16 -5.70
N VAL A 93 1.53 -8.23 -5.89
CA VAL A 93 1.61 -7.00 -5.12
C VAL A 93 0.75 -5.97 -5.84
N VAL A 94 -0.25 -5.44 -5.16
CA VAL A 94 -1.15 -4.41 -5.70
C VAL A 94 -1.11 -3.23 -4.75
N PHE A 95 -0.88 -2.05 -5.30
CA PHE A 95 -1.00 -0.80 -4.57
C PHE A 95 -1.87 0.18 -5.36
N CYS A 96 -2.75 0.89 -4.69
CA CYS A 96 -3.64 1.83 -5.35
C CYS A 96 -3.77 3.12 -4.55
N ASN A 97 -3.77 4.25 -5.25
CA ASN A 97 -4.05 5.54 -4.63
C ASN A 97 -4.48 6.56 -5.70
N HIS A 98 -5.10 7.66 -5.27
CA HIS A 98 -5.45 8.80 -6.13
C HIS A 98 -4.39 9.91 -6.09
N GLU A 99 -3.49 9.91 -5.09
CA GLU A 99 -2.38 10.85 -4.98
C GLU A 99 -1.11 10.30 -5.64
N TYR A 100 -0.68 10.89 -6.77
CA TYR A 100 0.52 10.42 -7.50
C TYR A 100 1.79 10.41 -6.64
N LYS A 101 1.93 11.34 -5.68
CA LYS A 101 3.11 11.40 -4.80
C LYS A 101 3.24 10.17 -3.91
N LEU A 102 2.11 9.62 -3.45
CA LEU A 102 2.13 8.41 -2.63
C LEU A 102 2.51 7.18 -3.46
N ILE A 103 1.97 7.08 -4.68
CA ILE A 103 2.33 5.99 -5.60
C ILE A 103 3.79 6.08 -6.00
N LYS A 104 4.26 7.28 -6.35
CA LYS A 104 5.67 7.50 -6.69
C LYS A 104 6.58 7.10 -5.55
N LYS A 105 6.28 7.50 -4.33
CA LYS A 105 7.05 7.13 -3.13
C LYS A 105 7.16 5.62 -2.96
N VAL A 106 6.06 4.89 -3.18
CA VAL A 106 6.04 3.42 -3.09
C VAL A 106 6.90 2.79 -4.20
N ILE A 107 6.79 3.26 -5.46
CA ILE A 107 7.60 2.76 -6.57
C ILE A 107 9.09 3.05 -6.34
N ASP A 108 9.44 4.29 -5.97
CA ASP A 108 10.82 4.70 -5.71
C ASP A 108 11.45 3.82 -4.60
N TRP A 109 10.70 3.55 -3.52
CA TRP A 109 11.15 2.66 -2.46
C TRP A 109 11.38 1.21 -2.94
N PHE A 110 10.49 0.67 -3.79
CA PHE A 110 10.70 -0.67 -4.36
C PHE A 110 11.93 -0.71 -5.29
N GLU A 111 12.19 0.37 -6.01
CA GLU A 111 13.39 0.48 -6.85
C GLU A 111 14.65 0.54 -5.99
N GLU A 112 14.66 1.36 -4.94
CA GLU A 112 15.81 1.55 -4.06
C GLU A 112 16.12 0.33 -3.20
N GLU A 113 15.11 -0.27 -2.58
CA GLU A 113 15.30 -1.34 -1.60
C GLU A 113 15.29 -2.75 -2.22
N PHE A 114 14.59 -2.97 -3.33
CA PHE A 114 14.43 -4.28 -3.96
C PHE A 114 14.96 -4.35 -5.40
N ASN A 115 15.50 -3.27 -5.92
CA ASN A 115 15.91 -3.16 -7.33
C ASN A 115 14.77 -3.52 -8.31
N ILE A 116 13.55 -3.14 -7.96
CA ILE A 116 12.35 -3.33 -8.78
C ILE A 116 12.05 -2.03 -9.50
N SER A 117 12.48 -1.94 -10.77
CA SER A 117 12.28 -0.74 -11.58
C SER A 117 10.79 -0.43 -11.78
N LYS A 118 10.50 0.83 -12.05
CA LYS A 118 9.17 1.31 -12.40
C LYS A 118 8.55 0.48 -13.53
N ASP A 119 9.35 0.07 -14.50
CA ASP A 119 8.91 -0.70 -15.66
C ASP A 119 8.49 -2.14 -15.37
N ALA A 120 8.76 -2.62 -14.16
CA ALA A 120 8.28 -3.93 -13.70
C ALA A 120 6.81 -3.94 -13.26
N TRP A 121 6.16 -2.77 -13.21
CA TRP A 121 4.79 -2.62 -12.76
C TRP A 121 3.83 -2.53 -13.95
N LYS A 122 2.76 -3.30 -13.93
CA LYS A 122 1.60 -3.08 -14.79
C LYS A 122 0.65 -2.11 -14.12
N TRP A 123 -0.14 -1.38 -14.92
CA TRP A 123 -1.02 -0.36 -14.38
C TRP A 123 -2.33 -0.23 -15.14
N TYR A 124 -3.34 0.27 -14.45
CA TYR A 124 -4.60 0.75 -14.99
C TYR A 124 -5.22 1.76 -14.02
N VAL A 125 -6.24 2.48 -14.46
CA VAL A 125 -6.92 3.49 -13.66
C VAL A 125 -8.36 3.11 -13.42
N LYS A 126 -8.86 3.27 -12.21
CA LYS A 126 -10.30 3.19 -11.90
C LYS A 126 -10.87 4.58 -11.81
N VAL A 127 -11.95 4.84 -12.56
CA VAL A 127 -12.65 6.12 -12.60
C VAL A 127 -14.12 5.93 -12.28
N ASN A 128 -14.64 6.76 -11.40
CA ASN A 128 -16.08 6.84 -11.16
C ASN A 128 -16.70 7.82 -12.15
N ILE A 129 -17.72 7.43 -12.90
CA ILE A 129 -18.40 8.29 -13.86
C ILE A 129 -19.93 8.24 -13.68
N ASN A 130 -20.59 9.37 -13.98
CA ASN A 130 -22.05 9.47 -13.88
C ASN A 130 -22.77 8.84 -15.06
N GLU A 131 -22.23 9.02 -16.27
CA GLU A 131 -22.85 8.60 -17.54
C GLU A 131 -22.01 7.50 -18.22
N PRO A 132 -21.99 6.28 -17.65
CA PRO A 132 -21.14 5.21 -18.15
C PRO A 132 -21.54 4.67 -19.54
N SER A 133 -22.72 5.05 -20.05
CA SER A 133 -23.21 4.68 -21.38
C SER A 133 -22.83 5.64 -22.50
N ASP A 134 -22.39 6.86 -22.18
CA ASP A 134 -21.92 7.85 -23.17
C ASP A 134 -20.48 7.53 -23.59
N GLU A 135 -20.31 7.01 -24.80
CA GLU A 135 -19.00 6.62 -25.32
C GLU A 135 -18.10 7.81 -25.63
N ASN A 136 -18.63 8.97 -26.00
CA ASN A 136 -17.81 10.18 -26.24
C ASN A 136 -17.26 10.71 -24.91
N TYR A 137 -18.13 10.78 -23.91
CA TYR A 137 -17.73 11.15 -22.55
C TYR A 137 -16.66 10.21 -21.98
N LYS A 138 -16.82 8.89 -22.20
CA LYS A 138 -15.81 7.92 -21.77
C LYS A 138 -14.45 8.17 -22.44
N ARG A 139 -14.40 8.46 -23.73
CA ARG A 139 -13.15 8.75 -24.45
C ARG A 139 -12.47 9.99 -23.92
N GLU A 140 -13.20 11.07 -23.72
CA GLU A 140 -12.67 12.31 -23.14
C GLU A 140 -12.07 12.06 -21.73
N VAL A 141 -12.80 11.31 -20.89
CA VAL A 141 -12.33 10.96 -19.55
C VAL A 141 -11.09 10.08 -19.63
N GLU A 142 -11.07 9.07 -20.54
CA GLU A 142 -9.94 8.18 -20.72
C GLU A 142 -8.67 8.92 -21.13
N ASP A 143 -8.76 9.79 -22.15
CA ASP A 143 -7.63 10.59 -22.63
C ASP A 143 -7.09 11.51 -21.52
N LYS A 144 -7.97 12.19 -20.82
CA LYS A 144 -7.62 13.10 -19.72
C LYS A 144 -6.90 12.35 -18.60
N VAL A 145 -7.43 11.20 -18.21
CA VAL A 145 -6.93 10.42 -17.08
C VAL A 145 -5.60 9.75 -17.42
N ILE A 146 -5.50 9.13 -18.60
CA ILE A 146 -4.27 8.49 -19.06
C ILE A 146 -3.15 9.52 -19.18
N ASN A 147 -3.42 10.65 -19.85
CA ASN A 147 -2.42 11.71 -20.02
C ASN A 147 -1.92 12.26 -18.68
N TYR A 148 -2.82 12.42 -17.69
CA TYR A 148 -2.43 12.84 -16.35
C TYR A 148 -1.45 11.87 -15.71
N TRP A 149 -1.80 10.58 -15.67
CA TRP A 149 -0.98 9.58 -14.98
C TRP A 149 0.34 9.30 -15.71
N VAL A 150 0.31 9.24 -17.05
CA VAL A 150 1.54 9.11 -17.85
C VAL A 150 2.47 10.29 -17.60
N TYR A 151 1.96 11.51 -17.63
CA TYR A 151 2.77 12.72 -17.37
C TYR A 151 3.32 12.77 -15.94
N LYS A 152 2.46 12.52 -14.92
CA LYS A 152 2.84 12.65 -13.49
C LYS A 152 3.78 11.55 -13.03
N MET A 153 3.62 10.34 -13.55
CA MET A 153 4.36 9.16 -13.10
C MET A 153 5.44 8.72 -14.11
N GLY A 154 5.43 9.26 -15.32
CA GLY A 154 6.30 8.79 -16.41
C GLY A 154 6.05 7.31 -16.73
N LEU A 155 4.77 6.88 -16.77
CA LEU A 155 4.39 5.50 -17.07
C LEU A 155 4.46 5.24 -18.59
N SER A 156 4.92 4.04 -18.96
CA SER A 156 4.82 3.58 -20.35
C SER A 156 3.44 3.01 -20.64
N LEU A 157 2.89 3.35 -21.81
CA LEU A 157 1.62 2.78 -22.29
C LEU A 157 1.72 1.27 -22.57
N GLU A 158 2.92 0.76 -22.86
CA GLU A 158 3.18 -0.66 -23.08
C GLU A 158 2.99 -1.50 -21.82
N GLN A 159 3.13 -0.88 -20.66
CA GLN A 159 2.94 -1.52 -19.35
C GLN A 159 1.49 -1.42 -18.85
N SER A 160 0.63 -0.68 -19.55
CA SER A 160 -0.77 -0.64 -19.20
C SER A 160 -1.44 -1.99 -19.47
N TYR A 161 -2.50 -2.28 -18.71
CA TYR A 161 -3.42 -3.35 -19.11
C TYR A 161 -4.15 -2.98 -20.41
N PRO A 162 -4.61 -3.95 -21.20
CA PRO A 162 -5.37 -3.68 -22.42
C PRO A 162 -6.55 -2.74 -22.19
N LYS A 163 -7.27 -2.92 -21.07
CA LYS A 163 -8.27 -1.99 -20.58
C LYS A 163 -7.61 -1.02 -19.60
N LYS A 164 -7.08 0.08 -20.12
CA LYS A 164 -6.34 1.09 -19.36
C LYS A 164 -7.19 1.81 -18.31
N VAL A 165 -8.49 2.00 -18.59
CA VAL A 165 -9.43 2.66 -17.68
C VAL A 165 -10.59 1.71 -17.37
N SER A 166 -10.87 1.52 -16.09
CA SER A 166 -12.01 0.77 -15.59
C SER A 166 -13.03 1.76 -14.99
N TYR A 167 -14.26 1.74 -15.51
CA TYR A 167 -15.29 2.62 -15.05
C TYR A 167 -16.12 1.97 -13.94
N ILE A 168 -16.39 2.74 -12.89
CA ILE A 168 -17.29 2.37 -11.82
C ILE A 168 -18.49 3.32 -11.91
N LYS A 169 -19.70 2.76 -12.05
CA LYS A 169 -20.93 3.55 -12.02
C LYS A 169 -21.09 4.20 -10.64
N ASN A 170 -21.31 5.51 -10.62
CA ASN A 170 -21.64 6.18 -9.37
C ASN A 170 -22.96 5.68 -8.80
N THR A 171 -22.94 5.43 -7.51
CA THR A 171 -24.17 5.31 -6.74
C THR A 171 -24.67 6.71 -6.35
N PRO A 172 -25.96 6.88 -6.02
CA PRO A 172 -26.51 8.17 -5.61
C PRO A 172 -25.73 8.87 -4.48
N ASN A 173 -25.03 8.09 -3.66
CA ASN A 173 -24.22 8.59 -2.55
C ASN A 173 -22.76 8.85 -2.92
N THR A 174 -22.33 8.53 -4.13
CA THR A 174 -20.95 8.76 -4.60
C THR A 174 -20.90 10.11 -5.29
N LYS A 175 -20.48 11.15 -4.58
CA LYS A 175 -20.21 12.46 -5.19
C LYS A 175 -18.96 12.37 -6.05
N LEU A 176 -19.10 12.45 -7.36
CA LEU A 176 -17.97 12.67 -8.27
C LEU A 176 -17.26 13.95 -7.90
N ARG A 177 -15.98 13.85 -7.71
CA ARG A 177 -15.11 15.03 -7.70
C ARG A 177 -14.60 15.20 -9.12
N PHE A 178 -15.08 16.24 -9.79
CA PHE A 178 -14.75 16.57 -11.18
C PHE A 178 -13.24 16.75 -11.48
N TYR A 179 -12.43 16.84 -10.44
CA TYR A 179 -10.97 16.97 -10.51
C TYR A 179 -10.25 15.64 -10.28
N ASP A 180 -10.98 14.57 -10.09
CA ASP A 180 -10.38 13.26 -9.84
C ASP A 180 -9.92 12.67 -11.16
N TYR A 181 -8.61 12.50 -11.25
CA TYR A 181 -8.01 11.70 -12.32
C TYR A 181 -8.13 10.20 -12.03
N GLY A 182 -9.09 9.83 -11.20
CA GLY A 182 -9.32 8.46 -10.76
C GLY A 182 -8.26 7.93 -9.80
N THR A 183 -8.32 6.65 -9.54
CA THR A 183 -7.36 5.92 -8.70
C THR A 183 -6.45 5.11 -9.59
N LEU A 184 -5.15 5.38 -9.58
CA LEU A 184 -4.16 4.55 -10.25
C LEU A 184 -3.93 3.28 -9.44
N ILE A 185 -4.00 2.16 -10.12
CA ILE A 185 -3.65 0.84 -9.61
C ILE A 185 -2.36 0.40 -10.29
N ILE A 186 -1.35 0.09 -9.48
CA ILE A 186 -0.12 -0.55 -9.94
C ILE A 186 -0.08 -1.98 -9.42
N GLU A 187 0.36 -2.92 -10.25
CA GLU A 187 0.46 -4.33 -9.87
C GLU A 187 1.74 -4.97 -10.41
N ARG A 188 2.29 -5.85 -9.59
CA ARG A 188 3.41 -6.73 -9.95
C ARG A 188 3.04 -8.18 -9.67
N GLY A 189 3.03 -9.00 -10.71
CA GLY A 189 2.78 -10.43 -10.60
C GLY A 189 4.02 -11.17 -10.08
N SER A 190 3.97 -11.67 -8.86
CA SER A 190 4.93 -12.61 -8.29
C SER A 190 4.33 -13.20 -7.03
N ASN A 191 3.94 -14.48 -7.09
CA ASN A 191 3.30 -15.15 -5.95
C ASN A 191 4.21 -15.17 -4.73
N LEU A 192 5.48 -15.55 -4.91
CA LEU A 192 6.47 -15.61 -3.83
C LEU A 192 6.73 -14.23 -3.22
N PHE A 193 7.01 -13.22 -4.06
CA PHE A 193 7.27 -11.86 -3.58
C PHE A 193 6.07 -11.27 -2.84
N SER A 194 4.86 -11.49 -3.38
CA SER A 194 3.62 -11.04 -2.73
C SER A 194 3.45 -11.64 -1.32
N GLN A 195 3.74 -12.92 -1.14
CA GLN A 195 3.64 -13.57 0.17
C GLN A 195 4.67 -13.04 1.16
N ILE A 196 5.92 -12.88 0.72
CA ILE A 196 7.00 -12.32 1.56
C ILE A 196 6.67 -10.89 1.98
N LEU A 197 6.27 -10.04 1.03
CA LEU A 197 5.94 -8.66 1.33
C LEU A 197 4.75 -8.53 2.29
N LYS A 198 3.70 -9.34 2.08
CA LYS A 198 2.54 -9.35 2.98
C LYS A 198 2.90 -9.84 4.38
N ASN A 199 3.74 -10.86 4.49
CA ASN A 199 4.25 -11.30 5.78
C ASN A 199 5.09 -10.21 6.44
N PHE A 200 5.95 -9.56 5.68
CA PHE A 200 6.77 -8.47 6.18
C PHE A 200 5.92 -7.32 6.73
N VAL A 201 5.01 -6.77 5.93
CA VAL A 201 4.11 -5.68 6.35
C VAL A 201 3.28 -6.09 7.57
N LYS A 202 2.72 -7.30 7.57
CA LYS A 202 1.92 -7.82 8.68
C LYS A 202 2.72 -7.94 9.97
N ASN A 203 3.96 -8.44 9.92
CA ASN A 203 4.80 -8.56 11.13
C ASN A 203 5.19 -7.18 11.66
N ILE A 204 5.58 -6.24 10.77
CA ILE A 204 5.85 -4.86 11.18
C ILE A 204 4.63 -4.23 11.86
N PHE A 205 3.44 -4.44 11.32
CA PHE A 205 2.20 -3.97 11.93
C PHE A 205 1.95 -4.58 13.32
N HIS A 206 2.12 -5.88 13.49
CA HIS A 206 1.93 -6.55 14.78
C HIS A 206 2.91 -6.05 15.84
N ASP A 207 4.14 -5.79 15.44
CA ASP A 207 5.22 -5.40 16.34
C ASP A 207 5.39 -3.88 16.46
N VAL A 208 4.52 -3.08 15.81
CA VAL A 208 4.69 -1.63 15.68
C VAL A 208 4.84 -0.92 17.04
N LEU A 209 4.17 -1.41 18.08
CA LEU A 209 4.26 -0.85 19.43
C LEU A 209 5.59 -1.20 20.14
N SER A 210 6.39 -2.11 19.63
CA SER A 210 7.72 -2.44 20.16
C SER A 210 8.82 -1.53 19.59
N TYR A 211 8.54 -0.78 18.51
CA TYR A 211 9.51 0.08 17.83
C TYR A 211 9.67 1.43 18.56
N THR A 212 10.66 2.22 18.14
CA THR A 212 10.90 3.57 18.67
C THR A 212 9.76 4.53 18.32
N ASP A 213 9.61 5.62 19.08
CA ASP A 213 8.58 6.63 18.81
C ASP A 213 8.69 7.25 17.42
N ASN A 214 9.91 7.37 16.88
CA ASN A 214 10.11 7.84 15.52
C ASN A 214 9.57 6.85 14.50
N GLU A 215 9.85 5.57 14.66
CA GLU A 215 9.38 4.52 13.74
C GLU A 215 7.85 4.38 13.80
N VAL A 216 7.27 4.42 14.99
CA VAL A 216 5.80 4.48 15.15
C VAL A 216 5.22 5.71 14.45
N ARG A 217 5.88 6.87 14.59
CA ARG A 217 5.45 8.11 13.92
C ARG A 217 5.51 7.99 12.42
N TRP A 218 6.59 7.48 11.85
CA TRP A 218 6.77 7.29 10.42
C TRP A 218 5.76 6.29 9.86
N PHE A 219 5.56 5.16 10.54
CA PHE A 219 4.54 4.18 10.16
C PHE A 219 3.13 4.79 10.16
N MET A 220 2.77 5.54 11.21
CA MET A 220 1.47 6.20 11.30
C MET A 220 1.29 7.31 10.26
N LYS A 221 2.33 7.99 9.80
CA LYS A 221 2.25 8.90 8.64
C LYS A 221 1.77 8.14 7.39
N GLY A 222 2.30 6.95 7.14
CA GLY A 222 1.88 6.09 6.03
C GLY A 222 0.41 5.68 6.15
N ILE A 223 0.00 5.17 7.32
CA ILE A 223 -1.40 4.81 7.60
C ILE A 223 -2.35 5.99 7.39
N ILE A 224 -2.04 7.16 7.93
CA ILE A 224 -2.88 8.35 7.81
C ILE A 224 -2.94 8.82 6.36
N ALA A 225 -1.83 8.77 5.63
CA ALA A 225 -1.81 9.14 4.22
C ALA A 225 -2.67 8.20 3.36
N GLY A 226 -2.65 6.89 3.61
CA GLY A 226 -3.50 5.92 2.91
C GLY A 226 -4.96 5.98 3.39
N GLU A 227 -5.22 5.56 4.60
CA GLU A 227 -6.56 5.20 5.10
C GLU A 227 -7.35 6.36 5.74
N SER A 228 -6.78 7.58 5.90
CA SER A 228 -7.56 8.62 6.56
C SER A 228 -8.45 9.43 5.63
N ASN A 229 -9.57 9.89 6.19
CA ASN A 229 -10.40 10.95 5.62
C ASN A 229 -10.40 12.16 6.58
N VAL A 230 -10.25 13.34 6.00
CA VAL A 230 -10.29 14.61 6.73
C VAL A 230 -11.67 15.24 6.49
N GLU A 231 -12.41 15.46 7.56
CA GLU A 231 -13.68 16.16 7.52
C GLU A 231 -13.52 17.54 8.16
N VAL A 232 -13.92 18.56 7.43
CA VAL A 232 -13.89 19.95 7.89
C VAL A 232 -15.28 20.53 7.72
N ASN A 233 -15.93 20.83 8.84
CA ASN A 233 -17.16 21.60 8.86
C ASN A 233 -16.86 23.00 9.38
N ARG A 234 -16.76 23.98 8.48
CA ARG A 234 -16.41 25.35 8.80
C ARG A 234 -17.49 26.07 9.61
N ALA A 235 -18.75 25.80 9.34
CA ALA A 235 -19.87 26.43 10.04
C ALA A 235 -19.88 26.07 11.53
N SER A 236 -19.59 24.82 11.87
CA SER A 236 -19.51 24.36 13.25
C SER A 236 -18.10 24.39 13.84
N LYS A 237 -17.08 24.83 13.08
CA LYS A 237 -15.65 24.77 13.45
C LYS A 237 -15.21 23.37 13.87
N HIS A 238 -15.83 22.35 13.27
CA HIS A 238 -15.55 20.96 13.58
C HIS A 238 -14.53 20.39 12.59
N TYR A 239 -13.46 19.83 13.16
CA TYR A 239 -12.38 19.16 12.41
C TYR A 239 -12.28 17.73 12.90
N ARG A 240 -12.30 16.79 11.99
CA ARG A 240 -12.21 15.37 12.31
C ARG A 240 -11.28 14.66 11.32
N VAL A 241 -10.35 13.87 11.85
CA VAL A 241 -9.57 12.93 11.07
C VAL A 241 -10.08 11.53 11.43
N PHE A 242 -10.54 10.81 10.42
CA PHE A 242 -11.06 9.46 10.51
C PHE A 242 -10.09 8.51 9.81
N ILE A 243 -9.52 7.54 10.52
CA ILE A 243 -8.64 6.51 9.98
C ILE A 243 -9.46 5.23 9.85
N SER A 244 -9.70 4.80 8.62
CA SER A 244 -10.51 3.61 8.33
C SER A 244 -9.77 2.34 8.72
N ALA A 245 -10.48 1.39 9.32
CA ALA A 245 -10.03 0.01 9.48
C ALA A 245 -11.24 -0.88 9.74
N LYS A 246 -11.38 -1.96 8.98
CA LYS A 246 -12.50 -2.91 9.14
C LYS A 246 -12.39 -3.73 10.42
N ASN A 247 -11.16 -4.14 10.73
CA ASN A 247 -10.89 -4.99 11.87
C ASN A 247 -10.76 -4.15 13.16
N LEU A 248 -11.39 -4.59 14.23
CA LEU A 248 -11.34 -3.94 15.55
C LEU A 248 -9.91 -3.93 16.11
N GLU A 249 -9.15 -4.99 15.90
CA GLU A 249 -7.75 -5.06 16.38
C GLU A 249 -6.88 -4.02 15.67
N GLU A 250 -7.03 -3.84 14.35
CA GLU A 250 -6.33 -2.77 13.62
C GLU A 250 -6.64 -1.39 14.22
N ARG A 251 -7.92 -1.13 14.52
CA ARG A 251 -8.36 0.14 15.14
C ARG A 251 -7.73 0.38 16.50
N LYS A 252 -7.62 -0.67 17.33
CA LYS A 252 -6.97 -0.61 18.63
C LYS A 252 -5.47 -0.35 18.53
N VAL A 253 -4.80 -0.99 17.54
CA VAL A 253 -3.37 -0.75 17.29
C VAL A 253 -3.15 0.70 16.86
N TYR A 254 -3.95 1.24 15.92
CA TYR A 254 -3.85 2.65 15.52
C TYR A 254 -4.10 3.60 16.70
N GLN A 255 -5.09 3.32 17.54
CA GLN A 255 -5.35 4.09 18.74
C GLN A 255 -4.16 4.08 19.72
N SER A 256 -3.55 2.91 19.91
CA SER A 256 -2.39 2.75 20.79
C SER A 256 -1.16 3.48 20.26
N CYS A 257 -0.91 3.42 18.94
CA CYS A 257 0.15 4.18 18.27
C CYS A 257 -0.06 5.69 18.43
N LEU A 258 -1.27 6.18 18.17
CA LEU A 258 -1.62 7.60 18.33
C LEU A 258 -1.44 8.06 19.78
N LYS A 259 -1.94 7.29 20.76
CA LYS A 259 -1.79 7.58 22.20
C LYS A 259 -0.32 7.68 22.59
N ARG A 260 0.52 6.77 22.12
CA ARG A 260 1.96 6.80 22.35
C ARG A 260 2.62 8.08 21.80
N LEU A 261 2.10 8.60 20.68
CA LEU A 261 2.53 9.87 20.09
C LEU A 261 1.86 11.09 20.73
N GLY A 262 1.11 10.89 21.83
CA GLY A 262 0.42 11.94 22.59
C GLY A 262 -0.88 12.42 21.95
N VAL A 263 -1.42 11.69 20.95
CA VAL A 263 -2.67 12.02 20.26
C VAL A 263 -3.78 11.09 20.75
N ASP A 264 -4.76 11.63 21.45
CA ASP A 264 -5.92 10.84 21.87
C ASP A 264 -6.91 10.67 20.71
N SER A 265 -7.48 9.49 20.63
CA SER A 265 -8.44 9.11 19.59
C SER A 265 -9.49 8.16 20.16
N THR A 266 -10.63 8.07 19.48
CA THR A 266 -11.75 7.21 19.87
C THR A 266 -11.96 6.12 18.85
N VAL A 267 -12.06 4.88 19.31
CA VAL A 267 -12.48 3.72 18.51
C VAL A 267 -13.97 3.51 18.72
N TYR A 268 -14.74 3.57 17.64
CA TYR A 268 -16.18 3.28 17.69
C TYR A 268 -16.41 1.84 17.24
N PRO A 269 -17.15 1.02 18.01
CA PRO A 269 -17.44 -0.37 17.64
C PRO A 269 -18.17 -0.47 16.29
N ASP A 270 -19.16 0.40 16.07
CA ASP A 270 -20.06 0.38 14.92
C ASP A 270 -19.53 1.16 13.72
N PHE A 271 -18.47 1.96 13.88
CA PHE A 271 -17.80 2.69 12.81
C PHE A 271 -16.47 2.03 12.52
N HIS A 272 -16.24 1.67 11.27
CA HIS A 272 -15.00 1.01 10.83
C HIS A 272 -13.79 1.97 10.84
N GLY A 273 -13.50 2.60 11.99
CA GLY A 273 -12.37 3.51 12.07
C GLY A 273 -12.02 4.03 13.46
N THR A 274 -10.88 4.71 13.50
CA THR A 274 -10.35 5.45 14.67
C THR A 274 -10.50 6.94 14.40
N VAL A 275 -11.11 7.69 15.32
CA VAL A 275 -11.48 9.09 15.13
C VAL A 275 -10.69 10.02 16.03
N ILE A 276 -10.16 11.08 15.45
CA ILE A 276 -9.50 12.19 16.13
C ILE A 276 -10.35 13.43 15.88
N SER A 277 -11.01 13.96 16.93
CA SER A 277 -11.99 15.04 16.78
C SER A 277 -11.74 16.25 17.69
N GLN A 278 -10.98 16.09 18.76
CA GLN A 278 -10.69 17.20 19.67
C GLN A 278 -9.64 18.13 19.07
N LYS A 279 -9.85 19.47 19.23
CA LYS A 279 -8.96 20.51 18.70
C LYS A 279 -7.49 20.31 19.13
N GLU A 280 -7.28 19.98 20.40
CA GLU A 280 -5.93 19.75 20.94
C GLU A 280 -5.24 18.56 20.27
N ASN A 281 -5.96 17.47 20.05
CA ASN A 281 -5.42 16.28 19.38
C ASN A 281 -5.16 16.54 17.90
N ASN A 282 -6.01 17.34 17.25
CA ASN A 282 -5.77 17.81 15.89
C ASN A 282 -4.49 18.67 15.78
N LEU A 283 -4.24 19.55 16.77
CA LEU A 283 -2.99 20.31 16.84
C LEU A 283 -1.77 19.42 17.10
N LYS A 284 -1.93 18.37 17.91
CA LYS A 284 -0.87 17.38 18.13
C LYS A 284 -0.54 16.60 16.84
N LEU A 285 -1.54 16.25 15.99
CA LEU A 285 -1.30 15.65 14.68
C LEU A 285 -0.38 16.53 13.82
N LEU A 286 -0.63 17.84 13.81
CA LEU A 286 0.21 18.80 13.06
C LEU A 286 1.62 18.91 13.66
N LYS A 287 1.74 19.04 14.98
CA LYS A 287 3.04 19.11 15.69
C LYS A 287 3.88 17.86 15.43
N GLN A 288 3.25 16.68 15.44
CA GLN A 288 3.89 15.40 15.14
C GLN A 288 4.14 15.18 13.64
N LYS A 289 3.71 16.12 12.77
CA LYS A 289 3.83 16.05 11.32
C LYS A 289 3.19 14.78 10.72
N LEU A 290 2.17 14.22 11.36
CA LEU A 290 1.55 12.95 10.97
C LEU A 290 0.77 13.02 9.65
N MET A 291 0.39 14.22 9.20
CA MET A 291 -0.39 14.43 7.98
C MET A 291 0.44 14.87 6.77
N THR A 292 1.75 15.09 6.94
CA THR A 292 2.58 15.73 5.91
C THR A 292 2.85 14.87 4.68
N LEU A 293 2.64 13.56 4.77
CA LEU A 293 2.89 12.64 3.67
C LEU A 293 1.86 12.76 2.54
N SER A 294 0.59 13.08 2.88
CA SER A 294 -0.47 13.37 1.91
C SER A 294 -0.71 14.89 1.82
N PRO A 295 -0.20 15.58 0.80
CA PRO A 295 -0.43 17.01 0.61
C PRO A 295 -1.91 17.39 0.49
N GLU A 296 -2.72 16.53 -0.12
CA GLU A 296 -4.16 16.77 -0.26
C GLU A 296 -4.84 16.83 1.11
N LYS A 297 -4.62 15.80 1.94
CA LYS A 297 -5.21 15.71 3.28
C LYS A 297 -4.68 16.82 4.19
N TYR A 298 -3.37 17.10 4.11
CA TYR A 298 -2.75 18.19 4.87
C TYR A 298 -3.34 19.57 4.52
N ASN A 299 -3.45 19.88 3.23
CA ASN A 299 -4.03 21.13 2.78
C ASN A 299 -5.52 21.25 3.12
N LYS A 300 -6.27 20.12 3.04
CA LYS A 300 -7.68 20.10 3.45
C LYS A 300 -7.85 20.38 4.93
N PHE A 301 -6.92 19.89 5.76
CA PHE A 301 -6.93 20.09 7.20
C PHE A 301 -6.56 21.53 7.62
N LEU A 302 -5.69 22.21 6.86
CA LEU A 302 -5.27 23.58 7.13
C LEU A 302 -6.28 24.64 6.67
N ARG A 303 -7.20 24.31 5.76
CA ARG A 303 -8.26 25.20 5.26
C ARG A 303 -9.40 25.32 6.23
#